data_293ea3812dc26859eea9f150bf2abc28
#
_entry.id   293ea3812dc26859eea9f150bf2abc28
#
_cell.length_a   1.000
_cell.length_b   1.000
_cell.length_c   1.000
_cell.angle_alpha   90.00
_cell.angle_beta   90.00
_cell.angle_gamma   90.00
#
_symmetry.space_group_name_H-M   'P 1'
#
loop_
_entity.id
_entity.type
_entity.pdbx_description
1 polymer ?
#
loop_
_entity_poly.entity_id
_entity_poly.type
_entity_poly.pdbx_seq_one_letter_code
_entity_poly.pdbx_strand_id
1 'polypeptide(L)'
;IRDRLNTLIDFRYQQHFKAKTGGHGMGKNRFGAAGEDITLQVPVGTQIFDDEHDFLLADLTRVGQRIILLQGGQGGRGNTRFKSSTNQAPRRADSGGEGEERWVRLRLKLIADAGLVGLPNAGKSTFLSAVSRAKPKVADYPFTTLTPALGVVYIDQTEFVIADIPGLIEGAHKGAAVSYTHLRAHETLLD
;
A
#
# COMPACT_ATOMS: atom_id res chain seq x y z
N ILE A 1 -1.26 5.28 6.07
CA ILE A 1 -0.05 4.50 6.38
C ILE A 1 0.05 4.30 7.89
N ARG A 2 0.34 3.09 8.31
CA ARG A 2 0.51 2.72 9.71
C ARG A 2 1.96 2.31 9.95
N ASP A 3 2.56 2.82 11.00
CA ASP A 3 3.99 2.65 11.34
C ASP A 3 4.39 1.19 11.68
N ARG A 4 3.41 0.34 12.02
CA ARG A 4 3.65 -1.05 12.44
C ARG A 4 3.25 -2.10 11.41
N LEU A 5 2.89 -1.70 10.20
CA LEU A 5 2.56 -2.62 9.14
C LEU A 5 3.77 -2.80 8.21
N ASN A 6 4.30 -4.01 8.13
CA ASN A 6 5.46 -4.34 7.30
C ASN A 6 5.08 -5.27 6.13
N THR A 7 3.81 -5.57 5.94
CA THR A 7 3.36 -6.53 4.94
C THR A 7 2.01 -6.15 4.32
N LEU A 8 1.79 -6.59 3.09
CA LEU A 8 0.51 -6.48 2.36
C LEU A 8 -0.28 -7.80 2.40
N ILE A 9 0.02 -8.70 3.35
CA ILE A 9 -0.56 -10.04 3.36
C ILE A 9 -2.08 -10.05 3.46
N ASP A 10 -2.66 -9.10 4.18
CA ASP A 10 -4.11 -8.98 4.36
C ASP A 10 -4.83 -8.76 3.03
N PHE A 11 -4.21 -8.02 2.11
CA PHE A 11 -4.76 -7.76 0.77
C PHE A 11 -4.73 -8.98 -0.16
N ARG A 12 -3.94 -9.99 0.18
CA ARG A 12 -3.94 -11.28 -0.53
C ARG A 12 -5.17 -12.11 -0.19
N TYR A 13 -5.67 -11.99 1.03
CA TYR A 13 -6.85 -12.74 1.49
C TYR A 13 -8.15 -11.97 1.22
N GLN A 14 -8.13 -10.65 1.40
CA GLN A 14 -9.26 -9.80 1.09
C GLN A 14 -8.89 -8.86 -0.07
N GLN A 15 -9.47 -9.11 -1.24
CA GLN A 15 -9.18 -8.35 -2.46
C GLN A 15 -10.26 -7.32 -2.81
N HIS A 16 -11.47 -7.47 -2.25
CA HIS A 16 -12.59 -6.59 -2.52
C HIS A 16 -12.90 -5.72 -1.31
N PHE A 17 -12.90 -4.42 -1.54
CA PHE A 17 -13.24 -3.41 -0.55
C PHE A 17 -14.32 -2.52 -1.10
N LYS A 18 -15.41 -2.38 -0.37
CA LYS A 18 -16.54 -1.57 -0.77
C LYS A 18 -16.92 -0.60 0.34
N ALA A 19 -16.95 0.69 0.03
CA ALA A 19 -17.49 1.69 0.94
C ALA A 19 -19.01 1.50 1.12
N LYS A 20 -19.54 1.96 2.24
CA LYS A 20 -20.98 1.87 2.49
C LYS A 20 -21.73 2.73 1.48
N THR A 21 -22.81 2.17 0.97
CA THR A 21 -23.71 2.90 0.06
C THR A 21 -24.45 3.99 0.84
N GLY A 22 -24.48 5.19 0.26
CA GLY A 22 -25.28 6.30 0.79
C GLY A 22 -26.79 6.02 0.68
N GLY A 23 -27.57 6.79 1.39
CA GLY A 23 -29.03 6.71 1.35
C GLY A 23 -29.62 7.31 0.07
N HIS A 24 -30.78 6.80 -0.34
CA HIS A 24 -31.56 7.40 -1.41
C HIS A 24 -32.20 8.73 -0.97
N GLY A 25 -32.45 9.62 -1.92
CA GLY A 25 -33.26 10.79 -1.68
C GLY A 25 -34.71 10.41 -1.30
N MET A 26 -35.33 11.19 -0.45
CA MET A 26 -36.65 10.90 0.10
C MET A 26 -37.61 12.07 -0.07
N GLY A 27 -38.88 11.82 0.20
CA GLY A 27 -39.89 12.86 0.33
C GLY A 27 -39.60 13.82 1.51
N LYS A 28 -40.42 14.87 1.64
CA LYS A 28 -40.28 15.89 2.69
C LYS A 28 -38.92 16.63 2.68
N ASN A 29 -38.39 16.87 1.49
CA ASN A 29 -37.10 17.55 1.26
C ASN A 29 -35.87 16.91 1.95
N ARG A 30 -35.86 15.58 2.06
CA ARG A 30 -34.73 14.87 2.67
C ARG A 30 -33.78 14.34 1.60
N PHE A 31 -32.51 14.70 1.73
CA PHE A 31 -31.42 14.10 0.97
C PHE A 31 -31.03 12.77 1.61
N GLY A 32 -30.52 11.85 0.80
CA GLY A 32 -29.91 10.64 1.32
C GLY A 32 -28.69 10.96 2.19
N ALA A 33 -28.50 10.19 3.26
CA ALA A 33 -27.30 10.29 4.07
C ALA A 33 -26.08 9.86 3.25
N ALA A 34 -24.91 10.49 3.46
CA ALA A 34 -23.66 10.04 2.89
C ALA A 34 -23.28 8.66 3.45
N GLY A 35 -22.70 7.80 2.60
CA GLY A 35 -22.06 6.57 3.04
C GLY A 35 -20.77 6.87 3.80
N GLU A 36 -20.37 5.96 4.68
CA GLU A 36 -19.09 6.07 5.36
C GLU A 36 -17.94 5.73 4.41
N ASP A 37 -16.86 6.52 4.52
CA ASP A 37 -15.63 6.25 3.79
C ASP A 37 -14.96 4.99 4.31
N ILE A 38 -14.31 4.24 3.41
CA ILE A 38 -13.43 3.14 3.76
C ILE A 38 -11.98 3.61 3.69
N THR A 39 -11.23 3.36 4.76
CA THR A 39 -9.81 3.66 4.80
C THR A 39 -9.00 2.36 4.85
N LEU A 40 -8.22 2.11 3.80
CA LEU A 40 -7.31 0.97 3.75
C LEU A 40 -5.94 1.41 4.30
N GLN A 41 -5.41 0.60 5.20
CA GLN A 41 -4.11 0.87 5.82
C GLN A 41 -3.05 0.04 5.15
N VAL A 42 -1.96 0.69 4.72
CA VAL A 42 -0.83 0.04 4.03
C VAL A 42 0.48 0.44 4.70
N PRO A 43 1.54 -0.39 4.59
CA PRO A 43 2.88 -0.05 5.08
C PRO A 43 3.49 1.13 4.33
N VAL A 44 4.52 1.74 4.93
CA VAL A 44 5.38 2.72 4.26
C VAL A 44 6.10 2.06 3.08
N GLY A 45 6.29 2.78 1.98
CA GLY A 45 6.90 2.26 0.76
C GLY A 45 5.95 1.50 -0.15
N THR A 46 4.63 1.57 0.11
CA THR A 46 3.64 0.98 -0.77
C THR A 46 3.41 1.86 -2.00
N GLN A 47 3.59 1.29 -3.17
CA GLN A 47 3.21 1.86 -4.46
C GLN A 47 1.86 1.30 -4.89
N ILE A 48 1.03 2.18 -5.43
CA ILE A 48 -0.29 1.84 -5.94
C ILE A 48 -0.29 2.08 -7.44
N PHE A 49 -0.52 1.02 -8.21
CA PHE A 49 -0.63 1.06 -9.65
C PHE A 49 -2.07 0.84 -10.08
N ASP A 50 -2.45 1.51 -11.16
CA ASP A 50 -3.64 1.14 -11.92
C ASP A 50 -3.40 -0.23 -12.57
N ASP A 51 -4.33 -1.17 -12.40
CA ASP A 51 -4.13 -2.52 -12.92
C ASP A 51 -4.38 -2.62 -14.43
N GLU A 52 -5.26 -1.76 -14.97
CA GLU A 52 -5.59 -1.75 -16.40
C GLU A 52 -4.50 -1.07 -17.24
N HIS A 53 -3.95 0.03 -16.76
CA HIS A 53 -3.05 0.89 -17.54
C HIS A 53 -1.60 0.83 -17.08
N ASP A 54 -1.28 0.07 -16.03
CA ASP A 54 0.05 -0.13 -15.44
C ASP A 54 0.81 1.18 -15.11
N PHE A 55 0.10 2.28 -14.84
CA PHE A 55 0.73 3.51 -14.38
C PHE A 55 0.65 3.70 -12.86
N LEU A 56 1.63 4.39 -12.33
CA LEU A 56 1.73 4.69 -10.90
C LEU A 56 0.69 5.75 -10.49
N LEU A 57 -0.27 5.37 -9.66
CA LEU A 57 -1.26 6.28 -9.07
C LEU A 57 -0.69 7.03 -7.87
N ALA A 58 0.05 6.33 -7.02
CA ALA A 58 0.64 6.93 -5.83
C ALA A 58 1.84 6.13 -5.31
N ASP A 59 2.78 6.84 -4.68
CA ASP A 59 3.89 6.29 -3.92
C ASP A 59 3.79 6.80 -2.48
N LEU A 60 3.57 5.90 -1.53
CA LEU A 60 3.31 6.23 -0.14
C LEU A 60 4.60 6.06 0.67
N THR A 61 5.35 7.13 0.83
CA THR A 61 6.70 7.12 1.41
C THR A 61 6.77 7.61 2.85
N ARG A 62 5.69 8.22 3.38
CA ARG A 62 5.72 8.83 4.73
C ARG A 62 4.63 8.27 5.62
N VAL A 63 4.94 8.05 6.89
CA VAL A 63 3.95 7.69 7.93
C VAL A 63 2.85 8.74 8.00
N GLY A 64 1.59 8.30 8.11
CA GLY A 64 0.43 9.19 8.17
C GLY A 64 -0.03 9.77 6.82
N GLN A 65 0.70 9.55 5.73
CA GLN A 65 0.30 9.98 4.39
C GLN A 65 -1.04 9.34 4.02
N ARG A 66 -1.95 10.15 3.45
CA ARG A 66 -3.28 9.72 2.98
C ARG A 66 -3.50 10.21 1.57
N ILE A 67 -4.17 9.40 0.78
CA ILE A 67 -4.61 9.74 -0.57
C ILE A 67 -6.05 9.28 -0.75
N ILE A 68 -6.79 9.99 -1.56
CA ILE A 68 -8.11 9.58 -2.03
C ILE A 68 -7.89 8.90 -3.38
N LEU A 69 -8.18 7.62 -3.46
CA LEU A 69 -8.04 6.83 -4.70
C LEU A 69 -9.28 6.93 -5.58
N LEU A 70 -10.46 6.86 -4.96
CA LEU A 70 -11.75 6.80 -5.64
C LEU A 70 -12.74 7.70 -4.91
N GLN A 71 -13.65 8.27 -5.68
CA GLN A 71 -14.74 9.09 -5.14
C GLN A 71 -16.05 8.32 -5.16
N GLY A 72 -16.81 8.47 -4.08
CA GLY A 72 -18.16 7.94 -4.02
C GLY A 72 -19.11 8.72 -4.92
N GLY A 73 -20.20 8.10 -5.32
CA GLY A 73 -21.27 8.73 -6.08
C GLY A 73 -21.97 9.83 -5.29
N GLN A 74 -22.62 10.74 -6.00
CA GLN A 74 -23.43 11.79 -5.38
C GLN A 74 -24.65 11.18 -4.67
N GLY A 75 -24.95 11.68 -3.47
CA GLY A 75 -26.15 11.28 -2.72
C GLY A 75 -27.44 11.60 -3.46
N GLY A 76 -28.46 10.79 -3.23
CA GLY A 76 -29.79 10.97 -3.87
C GLY A 76 -30.45 12.28 -3.48
N ARG A 77 -31.02 12.97 -4.46
CA ARG A 77 -31.70 14.26 -4.26
C ARG A 77 -33.14 14.02 -3.79
N GLY A 78 -33.56 14.81 -2.80
CA GLY A 78 -34.94 14.78 -2.32
C GLY A 78 -35.94 15.35 -3.34
N ASN A 79 -37.25 15.06 -3.14
CA ASN A 79 -38.32 15.38 -4.05
C ASN A 79 -38.48 16.87 -4.38
N THR A 80 -38.12 17.78 -3.49
CA THR A 80 -38.28 19.22 -3.72
C THR A 80 -37.41 19.75 -4.86
N ARG A 81 -36.34 19.07 -5.24
CA ARG A 81 -35.53 19.43 -6.43
C ARG A 81 -36.25 19.24 -7.75
N PHE A 82 -37.33 18.46 -7.73
CA PHE A 82 -38.17 18.18 -8.90
C PHE A 82 -39.47 19.01 -8.95
N LYS A 83 -39.56 20.03 -8.10
CA LYS A 83 -40.70 21.00 -8.18
C LYS A 83 -40.66 21.76 -9.50
N SER A 84 -41.80 21.89 -10.11
CA SER A 84 -42.02 22.72 -11.28
C SER A 84 -43.31 23.57 -11.08
N SER A 85 -43.55 24.52 -11.98
CA SER A 85 -44.77 25.35 -11.96
C SER A 85 -46.05 24.51 -12.04
N THR A 86 -46.00 23.39 -12.75
CA THR A 86 -47.14 22.46 -12.92
C THR A 86 -47.19 21.37 -11.88
N ASN A 87 -46.08 21.07 -11.16
CA ASN A 87 -46.03 20.06 -10.13
C ASN A 87 -45.33 20.57 -8.86
N GLN A 88 -46.13 21.12 -7.95
CA GLN A 88 -45.65 21.72 -6.70
C GLN A 88 -45.30 20.69 -5.62
N ALA A 89 -45.81 19.44 -5.74
CA ALA A 89 -45.58 18.37 -4.77
C ALA A 89 -45.12 17.06 -5.44
N PRO A 90 -43.92 17.04 -6.06
CA PRO A 90 -43.44 15.85 -6.76
C PRO A 90 -43.20 14.71 -5.79
N ARG A 91 -43.54 13.50 -6.21
CA ARG A 91 -43.28 12.25 -5.48
C ARG A 91 -41.95 11.61 -5.90
N ARG A 92 -41.29 12.14 -6.93
CA ARG A 92 -40.01 11.64 -7.44
C ARG A 92 -38.85 12.08 -6.54
N ALA A 93 -37.94 11.16 -6.26
CA ALA A 93 -36.64 11.39 -5.66
C ALA A 93 -35.58 10.56 -6.42
N ASP A 94 -34.32 10.94 -6.36
CA ASP A 94 -33.24 10.22 -7.01
C ASP A 94 -32.59 9.19 -6.06
N SER A 95 -32.12 8.09 -6.64
CA SER A 95 -31.36 7.07 -5.92
C SER A 95 -29.95 7.48 -5.58
N GLY A 96 -29.43 8.51 -6.23
CA GLY A 96 -28.02 8.90 -6.19
C GLY A 96 -27.25 8.40 -7.42
N GLY A 97 -26.02 8.85 -7.53
CA GLY A 97 -25.07 8.44 -8.58
C GLY A 97 -24.24 7.23 -8.15
N GLU A 98 -23.70 6.52 -9.12
CA GLU A 98 -22.75 5.45 -8.89
C GLU A 98 -21.40 6.02 -8.44
N GLY A 99 -20.67 5.30 -7.61
CA GLY A 99 -19.30 5.62 -7.22
C GLY A 99 -18.30 5.05 -8.22
N GLU A 100 -17.07 5.50 -8.12
CA GLU A 100 -15.97 4.97 -8.93
C GLU A 100 -15.56 3.59 -8.43
N GLU A 101 -15.24 2.69 -9.37
CA GLU A 101 -14.68 1.37 -9.12
C GLU A 101 -13.37 1.23 -9.90
N ARG A 102 -12.36 0.62 -9.30
CA ARG A 102 -11.06 0.40 -9.96
C ARG A 102 -10.33 -0.78 -9.37
N TRP A 103 -9.67 -1.53 -10.22
CA TRP A 103 -8.67 -2.49 -9.83
C TRP A 103 -7.33 -1.81 -9.66
N VAL A 104 -6.68 -2.06 -8.52
CA VAL A 104 -5.37 -1.50 -8.22
C VAL A 104 -4.41 -2.62 -7.81
N ARG A 105 -3.17 -2.50 -8.25
CA ARG A 105 -2.10 -3.40 -7.86
C ARG A 105 -1.23 -2.70 -6.82
N LEU A 106 -1.11 -3.33 -5.65
CA LEU A 106 -0.25 -2.86 -4.57
C LEU A 106 1.12 -3.51 -4.69
N ARG A 107 2.17 -2.71 -4.73
CA ARG A 107 3.56 -3.15 -4.69
C ARG A 107 4.23 -2.53 -3.48
N LEU A 108 4.75 -3.36 -2.60
CA LEU A 108 5.53 -2.90 -1.46
C LEU A 108 6.99 -2.87 -1.85
N LYS A 109 7.61 -1.70 -1.79
CA LYS A 109 9.06 -1.54 -1.84
C LYS A 109 9.60 -1.89 -0.46
N LEU A 110 9.81 -3.15 -0.20
CA LEU A 110 10.49 -3.59 0.99
C LEU A 110 11.98 -3.36 0.80
N ILE A 111 12.48 -2.39 1.55
CA ILE A 111 13.89 -2.37 1.94
C ILE A 111 13.93 -3.11 3.27
N ALA A 112 14.88 -3.98 3.48
CA ALA A 112 15.08 -4.61 4.76
C ALA A 112 15.52 -3.55 5.78
N ASP A 113 15.09 -3.70 7.02
CA ASP A 113 15.50 -2.84 8.14
C ASP A 113 16.99 -3.03 8.47
N ALA A 114 17.53 -4.24 8.19
CA ALA A 114 18.92 -4.57 8.35
C ALA A 114 19.44 -5.46 7.23
N GLY A 115 20.72 -5.29 6.86
CA GLY A 115 21.40 -6.11 5.86
C GLY A 115 22.52 -6.96 6.47
N LEU A 116 22.60 -8.24 6.07
CA LEU A 116 23.74 -9.10 6.41
C LEU A 116 24.86 -8.93 5.39
N VAL A 117 26.00 -8.49 5.86
CA VAL A 117 27.22 -8.30 5.06
C VAL A 117 28.32 -9.20 5.57
N GLY A 118 29.06 -9.82 4.70
CA GLY A 118 30.20 -10.67 5.08
C GLY A 118 30.69 -11.54 3.92
N LEU A 119 31.83 -12.16 4.11
CA LEU A 119 32.48 -13.00 3.10
C LEU A 119 31.58 -14.18 2.65
N PRO A 120 31.80 -14.70 1.45
CA PRO A 120 31.16 -15.94 1.03
C PRO A 120 31.41 -17.05 2.08
N ASN A 121 30.41 -17.89 2.30
CA ASN A 121 30.44 -18.99 3.27
C ASN A 121 30.64 -18.59 4.75
N ALA A 122 30.51 -17.31 5.11
CA ALA A 122 30.56 -16.83 6.50
C ALA A 122 29.32 -17.21 7.34
N GLY A 123 28.41 -17.99 6.79
CA GLY A 123 27.20 -18.47 7.51
C GLY A 123 26.03 -17.50 7.52
N LYS A 124 26.02 -16.42 6.69
CA LYS A 124 24.93 -15.43 6.63
C LYS A 124 23.56 -16.06 6.40
N SER A 125 23.43 -16.87 5.38
CA SER A 125 22.17 -17.54 5.04
C SER A 125 21.73 -18.55 6.11
N THR A 126 22.69 -19.21 6.78
CA THR A 126 22.43 -20.10 7.91
C THR A 126 21.92 -19.30 9.11
N PHE A 127 22.55 -18.16 9.40
CA PHE A 127 22.08 -17.25 10.45
C PHE A 127 20.67 -16.75 10.14
N LEU A 128 20.44 -16.26 8.91
CA LEU A 128 19.12 -15.77 8.49
C LEU A 128 18.04 -16.85 8.66
N SER A 129 18.36 -18.10 8.29
CA SER A 129 17.46 -19.22 8.44
C SER A 129 17.20 -19.61 9.90
N ALA A 130 18.18 -19.40 10.78
CA ALA A 130 18.06 -19.70 12.20
C ALA A 130 17.22 -18.66 12.97
N VAL A 131 17.34 -17.37 12.62
CA VAL A 131 16.65 -16.28 13.32
C VAL A 131 15.29 -15.94 12.71
N SER A 132 15.06 -16.29 11.45
CA SER A 132 13.80 -16.03 10.77
C SER A 132 12.72 -17.02 11.21
N ARG A 133 11.56 -16.50 11.59
CA ARG A 133 10.39 -17.31 11.98
C ARG A 133 9.77 -18.08 10.82
N ALA A 134 9.95 -17.62 9.59
CA ALA A 134 9.53 -18.30 8.37
C ALA A 134 10.73 -18.58 7.48
N LYS A 135 10.60 -19.57 6.59
CA LYS A 135 11.66 -19.82 5.58
C LYS A 135 11.96 -18.53 4.82
N PRO A 136 13.23 -18.08 4.75
CA PRO A 136 13.61 -16.91 4.00
C PRO A 136 13.06 -16.98 2.57
N LYS A 137 12.47 -15.89 2.10
CA LYS A 137 11.95 -15.79 0.74
C LYS A 137 12.95 -15.04 -0.12
N VAL A 138 13.26 -15.63 -1.25
CA VAL A 138 13.99 -14.96 -2.32
C VAL A 138 13.03 -14.03 -3.03
N ALA A 139 13.40 -12.78 -3.21
CA ALA A 139 12.57 -11.79 -3.88
C ALA A 139 13.34 -11.13 -5.02
N ASP A 140 12.72 -11.08 -6.20
CA ASP A 140 13.26 -10.38 -7.35
C ASP A 140 12.92 -8.88 -7.23
N TYR A 141 13.97 -8.07 -7.08
CA TYR A 141 13.82 -6.62 -7.08
C TYR A 141 14.37 -6.06 -8.39
N PRO A 142 13.59 -5.19 -9.08
CA PRO A 142 13.98 -4.66 -10.39
C PRO A 142 15.23 -3.77 -10.38
N PHE A 143 15.75 -3.45 -9.19
CA PHE A 143 16.94 -2.60 -8.98
C PHE A 143 18.13 -3.36 -8.37
N THR A 144 18.03 -4.69 -8.19
CA THR A 144 19.13 -5.53 -7.71
C THR A 144 19.55 -6.52 -8.78
N THR A 145 20.83 -6.60 -9.06
CA THR A 145 21.39 -7.63 -9.96
C THR A 145 21.49 -9.00 -9.28
N LEU A 146 21.29 -9.06 -7.97
CA LEU A 146 21.34 -10.26 -7.15
C LEU A 146 20.04 -10.33 -6.34
N THR A 147 19.42 -11.48 -6.30
CA THR A 147 18.17 -11.73 -5.57
C THR A 147 18.46 -11.90 -4.08
N PRO A 148 18.14 -10.90 -3.22
CA PRO A 148 18.36 -11.03 -1.80
C PRO A 148 17.39 -12.02 -1.17
N ALA A 149 17.87 -12.77 -0.18
CA ALA A 149 17.02 -13.58 0.67
C ALA A 149 16.55 -12.73 1.86
N LEU A 150 15.23 -12.65 2.06
CA LEU A 150 14.62 -11.89 3.14
C LEU A 150 14.14 -12.81 4.24
N GLY A 151 14.50 -12.50 5.48
CA GLY A 151 14.00 -13.15 6.69
C GLY A 151 13.27 -12.17 7.59
N VAL A 152 12.18 -12.59 8.18
CA VAL A 152 11.42 -11.80 9.15
C VAL A 152 11.78 -12.26 10.54
N VAL A 153 12.22 -11.34 11.38
CA VAL A 153 12.65 -11.58 12.75
C VAL A 153 11.71 -10.85 13.71
N TYR A 154 11.35 -11.51 14.80
CA TYR A 154 10.50 -10.95 15.85
C TYR A 154 11.31 -10.81 17.15
N ILE A 155 11.37 -9.62 17.67
CA ILE A 155 11.95 -9.35 19.01
C ILE A 155 10.93 -8.49 19.77
N ASP A 156 10.52 -8.95 20.95
CA ASP A 156 9.65 -8.22 21.88
C ASP A 156 8.39 -7.59 21.23
N GLN A 157 7.68 -8.34 20.38
CA GLN A 157 6.50 -7.91 19.61
C GLN A 157 6.80 -6.90 18.48
N THR A 158 8.07 -6.65 18.20
CA THR A 158 8.48 -5.85 17.05
C THR A 158 8.97 -6.76 15.95
N GLU A 159 8.44 -6.55 14.76
CA GLU A 159 8.82 -7.26 13.54
C GLU A 159 9.80 -6.41 12.74
N PHE A 160 10.90 -7.00 12.30
CA PHE A 160 11.82 -6.37 11.36
C PHE A 160 12.35 -7.36 10.32
N VAL A 161 12.67 -6.83 9.16
CA VAL A 161 13.09 -7.59 8.00
C VAL A 161 14.60 -7.51 7.86
N ILE A 162 15.25 -8.68 7.78
CA ILE A 162 16.67 -8.79 7.51
C ILE A 162 16.85 -9.30 6.08
N ALA A 163 17.73 -8.64 5.31
CA ALA A 163 18.12 -9.08 3.98
C ALA A 163 19.52 -9.74 4.04
N ASP A 164 19.66 -10.92 3.45
CA ASP A 164 20.95 -11.47 3.07
C ASP A 164 21.26 -10.95 1.65
N ILE A 165 22.25 -10.08 1.54
CA ILE A 165 22.69 -9.49 0.26
C ILE A 165 23.90 -10.28 -0.21
N PRO A 166 23.74 -11.29 -1.09
CA PRO A 166 24.85 -12.04 -1.64
C PRO A 166 25.73 -11.12 -2.50
N GLY A 167 27.04 -11.23 -2.40
CA GLY A 167 27.96 -10.58 -3.33
C GLY A 167 28.48 -9.20 -2.95
N LEU A 168 28.30 -8.71 -1.73
CA LEU A 168 29.13 -7.63 -1.19
C LEU A 168 30.52 -8.18 -0.86
N ILE A 169 31.35 -8.41 -1.90
CA ILE A 169 32.72 -8.91 -1.82
C ILE A 169 33.71 -7.74 -2.00
N GLU A 170 34.92 -7.93 -1.52
CA GLU A 170 36.07 -7.08 -1.89
C GLU A 170 36.15 -6.91 -3.40
N GLY A 171 35.99 -5.67 -3.89
CA GLY A 171 35.94 -5.35 -5.33
C GLY A 171 34.59 -4.76 -5.79
N ALA A 172 33.57 -4.76 -4.99
CA ALA A 172 32.28 -4.11 -5.30
C ALA A 172 32.41 -2.61 -5.62
N HIS A 173 33.45 -1.96 -5.10
CA HIS A 173 33.78 -0.55 -5.38
C HIS A 173 34.38 -0.33 -6.80
N LYS A 174 34.70 -1.38 -7.53
CA LYS A 174 35.21 -1.32 -8.92
C LYS A 174 34.12 -1.44 -9.99
N GLY A 175 32.86 -1.18 -9.66
CA GLY A 175 31.77 -1.10 -10.60
C GLY A 175 30.93 -2.38 -10.77
N ALA A 176 31.15 -3.41 -9.97
CA ALA A 176 30.40 -4.68 -10.04
C ALA A 176 29.17 -4.75 -9.11
N ALA A 177 28.91 -3.72 -8.29
CA ALA A 177 27.74 -3.72 -7.41
C ALA A 177 27.09 -2.33 -7.29
N VAL A 178 25.92 -2.20 -7.82
CA VAL A 178 25.07 -1.00 -7.76
C VAL A 178 24.40 -0.83 -6.40
N SER A 179 24.44 -1.84 -5.53
CA SER A 179 23.70 -1.87 -4.26
C SER A 179 24.23 -0.95 -3.16
N TYR A 180 25.50 -0.52 -3.23
CA TYR A 180 26.13 0.28 -2.17
C TYR A 180 25.69 1.75 -2.16
N THR A 181 25.32 2.30 -3.29
CA THR A 181 24.97 3.73 -3.42
C THR A 181 23.59 4.08 -2.85
N HIS A 182 22.68 3.12 -2.74
CA HIS A 182 21.33 3.36 -2.22
C HIS A 182 21.22 3.27 -0.69
N LEU A 183 22.05 2.49 -0.02
CA LEU A 183 22.08 2.42 1.45
C LEU A 183 22.63 3.71 2.09
N ARG A 184 23.52 4.43 1.40
CA ARG A 184 24.11 5.67 1.90
C ARG A 184 23.22 6.91 1.80
N ALA A 185 22.15 6.85 1.01
CA ALA A 185 21.24 8.00 0.83
C ALA A 185 20.26 8.20 2.01
N HIS A 186 20.16 7.26 2.95
CA HIS A 186 19.32 7.38 4.12
C HIS A 186 20.03 7.85 5.39
N GLU A 187 21.36 7.85 5.43
CA GLU A 187 22.14 8.27 6.61
C GLU A 187 22.46 9.78 6.67
N THR A 188 22.13 10.56 5.65
CA THR A 188 22.53 11.99 5.57
C THR A 188 21.39 12.98 5.87
N LEU A 189 20.34 12.57 6.57
CA LEU A 189 19.26 13.47 7.00
C LEU A 189 19.09 13.50 8.53
N LEU A 190 20.18 13.44 9.28
CA LEU A 190 20.21 13.79 10.70
C LEU A 190 21.43 14.68 10.96
N ASP A 191 21.33 15.94 10.58
CA ASP A 191 22.00 17.10 11.16
C ASP A 191 21.04 18.30 11.13
#